data_5ef841a46d4e82aa70a5c12659c32e9c
#
_entry.id   5ef841a46d4e82aa70a5c12659c32e9c
#
_cell.length_a   1.000
_cell.length_b   1.000
_cell.length_c   1.000
_cell.angle_alpha   90.00
_cell.angle_beta   90.00
_cell.angle_gamma   90.00
#
_symmetry.space_group_name_H-M   'P 1'
#
loop_
_entity.id
_entity.type
_entity.pdbx_description
1 polymer ?
#
loop_
_entity_poly.entity_id
_entity_poly.type
_entity_poly.pdbx_seq_one_letter_code
_entity_poly.pdbx_strand_id
1 'polypeptide(L)'
;LRAELRTIIRQGGVPVAFAGEVGGNRLRLTEFLGTRTTGLHNLEVCPGTGLGGRVILQGRPVGVTDYASARSITHDYDRPVLREGLASLLAVPVHAGGRCRAVLYGAVRQPAALGDRIRDEIVAAGRRLVHELTIRDEVDHRLAMAESLAAVRQLEPAHAATLEELRSVHSELRAIAGAMSDSALQRRIYAAAQRLVAVGESGPGKNSKVRLSTRETDVLAQVALGCTNAEVANRLSLSRETVKAYLQSAMRKLDAGTRYEAVVRARKAMLIP
;
A
#
# COMPACT_ATOMS: atom_id res chain seq x y z
N LEU A 1 -2.80 -10.43 -15.31
CA LEU A 1 -2.19 -9.94 -16.56
C LEU A 1 -2.12 -11.05 -17.62
N ARG A 2 -1.43 -12.17 -17.37
CA ARG A 2 -1.18 -13.23 -18.36
C ARG A 2 -2.45 -13.86 -18.94
N ALA A 3 -3.52 -14.01 -18.14
CA ALA A 3 -4.81 -14.52 -18.62
C ALA A 3 -5.43 -13.58 -19.67
N GLU A 4 -5.39 -12.27 -19.43
CA GLU A 4 -5.89 -11.28 -20.37
C GLU A 4 -5.08 -11.22 -21.67
N LEU A 5 -3.75 -11.38 -21.60
CA LEU A 5 -2.93 -11.48 -22.81
C LEU A 5 -3.32 -12.68 -23.68
N ARG A 6 -3.64 -13.84 -23.08
CA ARG A 6 -4.15 -15.00 -23.82
C ARG A 6 -5.48 -14.69 -24.52
N THR A 7 -6.35 -13.95 -23.87
CA THR A 7 -7.64 -13.52 -24.42
C THR A 7 -7.44 -12.55 -25.58
N ILE A 8 -6.54 -11.57 -25.43
CA ILE A 8 -6.18 -10.61 -26.49
C ILE A 8 -5.67 -11.36 -27.73
N ILE A 9 -4.78 -12.32 -27.59
CA ILE A 9 -4.28 -13.11 -28.73
C ILE A 9 -5.42 -13.90 -29.37
N ARG A 10 -6.21 -14.61 -28.57
CA ARG A 10 -7.22 -15.54 -29.05
C ARG A 10 -8.43 -14.85 -29.69
N GLN A 11 -8.93 -13.78 -29.08
CA GLN A 11 -10.13 -13.06 -29.52
C GLN A 11 -9.79 -11.84 -30.38
N GLY A 12 -8.74 -11.12 -30.06
CA GLY A 12 -8.26 -9.99 -30.85
C GLY A 12 -7.53 -10.41 -32.13
N GLY A 13 -6.92 -11.61 -32.13
CA GLY A 13 -6.22 -12.13 -33.32
C GLY A 13 -4.84 -11.48 -33.56
N VAL A 14 -4.25 -10.88 -32.51
CA VAL A 14 -2.87 -10.35 -32.62
C VAL A 14 -1.84 -11.45 -32.38
N PRO A 15 -0.73 -11.49 -33.12
CA PRO A 15 0.30 -12.50 -32.94
C PRO A 15 1.17 -12.27 -31.69
N VAL A 16 1.20 -11.05 -31.18
CA VAL A 16 2.01 -10.67 -30.01
C VAL A 16 1.19 -9.83 -29.06
N ALA A 17 1.20 -10.22 -27.80
CA ALA A 17 0.65 -9.42 -26.70
C ALA A 17 1.61 -9.44 -25.51
N PHE A 18 1.78 -8.32 -24.87
CA PHE A 18 2.62 -8.21 -23.67
C PHE A 18 2.07 -7.16 -22.72
N ALA A 19 2.52 -7.21 -21.47
CA ALA A 19 2.08 -6.28 -20.46
C ALA A 19 3.18 -5.99 -19.43
N GLY A 20 3.00 -4.89 -18.73
CA GLY A 20 3.85 -4.54 -17.61
C GLY A 20 3.07 -3.90 -16.49
N GLU A 21 3.66 -3.93 -15.30
CA GLU A 21 3.13 -3.31 -14.11
C GLU A 21 3.78 -1.95 -13.87
N VAL A 22 2.99 -0.99 -13.41
CA VAL A 22 3.48 0.34 -13.05
C VAL A 22 3.74 0.38 -11.55
N GLY A 23 5.02 0.44 -11.19
CA GLY A 23 5.49 0.56 -9.82
C GLY A 23 6.34 1.82 -9.62
N GLY A 24 6.11 2.56 -8.52
CA GLY A 24 6.76 3.86 -8.32
C GLY A 24 6.32 4.87 -9.37
N ASN A 25 7.14 5.16 -10.33
CA ASN A 25 6.82 6.01 -11.49
C ASN A 25 7.36 5.40 -12.79
N ARG A 26 7.48 4.07 -12.86
CA ARG A 26 8.02 3.34 -14.01
C ARG A 26 7.16 2.16 -14.36
N LEU A 27 7.06 1.87 -15.66
CA LEU A 27 6.45 0.66 -16.16
C LEU A 27 7.56 -0.38 -16.37
N ARG A 28 7.40 -1.56 -15.78
CA ARG A 28 8.27 -2.71 -16.04
C ARG A 28 7.49 -3.76 -16.83
N LEU A 29 7.99 -4.14 -17.99
CA LEU A 29 7.39 -5.18 -18.80
C LEU A 29 7.69 -6.56 -18.20
N THR A 30 6.65 -7.32 -17.84
CA THR A 30 6.76 -8.56 -17.07
C THR A 30 6.12 -9.77 -17.75
N GLU A 31 5.08 -9.55 -18.56
CA GLU A 31 4.31 -10.63 -19.18
C GLU A 31 4.36 -10.56 -20.71
N PHE A 32 4.62 -11.70 -21.34
CA PHE A 32 4.85 -11.79 -22.79
C PHE A 32 4.20 -13.03 -23.36
N LEU A 33 3.53 -12.88 -24.52
CA LEU A 33 3.01 -13.96 -25.35
C LEU A 33 3.29 -13.66 -26.82
N GLY A 34 3.80 -14.67 -27.54
CA GLY A 34 4.10 -14.56 -28.96
C GLY A 34 5.39 -13.80 -29.30
N THR A 35 6.18 -13.40 -28.31
CA THR A 35 7.50 -12.79 -28.51
C THR A 35 8.52 -13.83 -28.96
N ARG A 36 9.50 -13.41 -29.80
CA ARG A 36 10.58 -14.24 -30.37
C ARG A 36 11.90 -14.02 -29.63
N THR A 37 12.05 -12.89 -28.99
CA THR A 37 13.28 -12.48 -28.29
C THR A 37 13.00 -12.15 -26.85
N THR A 38 14.06 -12.02 -26.06
CA THR A 38 13.98 -11.61 -24.64
C THR A 38 14.29 -10.13 -24.43
N GLY A 39 14.47 -9.35 -25.51
CA GLY A 39 14.90 -7.96 -25.42
C GLY A 39 13.92 -7.02 -24.70
N LEU A 40 12.64 -7.39 -24.67
CA LEU A 40 11.60 -6.63 -23.95
C LEU A 40 11.46 -7.06 -22.49
N HIS A 41 12.05 -8.19 -22.08
CA HIS A 41 11.87 -8.72 -20.72
C HIS A 41 12.51 -7.81 -19.69
N ASN A 42 11.74 -7.47 -18.66
CA ASN A 42 12.12 -6.55 -17.59
C ASN A 42 12.53 -5.15 -18.07
N LEU A 43 12.16 -4.77 -19.30
CA LEU A 43 12.39 -3.42 -19.80
C LEU A 43 11.65 -2.41 -18.93
N GLU A 44 12.38 -1.43 -18.43
CA GLU A 44 11.80 -0.31 -17.69
C GLU A 44 11.51 0.85 -18.63
N VAL A 45 10.27 1.31 -18.58
CA VAL A 45 9.79 2.42 -19.41
C VAL A 45 9.44 3.61 -18.50
N CYS A 46 10.07 4.75 -18.79
CA CYS A 46 9.80 6.00 -18.08
C CYS A 46 8.53 6.67 -18.62
N PRO A 47 7.76 7.38 -17.78
CA PRO A 47 6.65 8.22 -18.24
C PRO A 47 7.13 9.23 -19.28
N GLY A 48 6.36 9.35 -20.38
CA GLY A 48 6.67 10.24 -21.48
C GLY A 48 7.60 9.66 -22.54
N THR A 49 8.29 8.54 -22.28
CA THR A 49 9.21 7.93 -23.24
C THR A 49 8.58 6.71 -23.92
N GLY A 50 8.81 6.56 -25.22
CA GLY A 50 8.23 5.51 -26.04
C GLY A 50 6.71 5.48 -26.04
N LEU A 51 6.12 4.41 -26.56
CA LEU A 51 4.66 4.24 -26.58
C LEU A 51 4.08 4.06 -25.18
N GLY A 52 4.70 3.23 -24.34
CA GLY A 52 4.22 2.94 -22.99
C GLY A 52 4.27 4.12 -22.04
N GLY A 53 5.36 4.87 -22.05
CA GLY A 53 5.49 6.06 -21.23
C GLY A 53 4.52 7.16 -21.64
N ARG A 54 4.21 7.29 -22.93
CA ARG A 54 3.18 8.18 -23.44
C ARG A 54 1.78 7.80 -22.95
N VAL A 55 1.45 6.52 -22.95
CA VAL A 55 0.18 5.98 -22.46
C VAL A 55 0.00 6.28 -20.98
N ILE A 56 1.05 6.11 -20.18
CA ILE A 56 1.02 6.42 -18.73
C ILE A 56 0.74 7.92 -18.52
N LEU A 57 1.41 8.78 -19.28
CA LEU A 57 1.29 10.22 -19.16
C LEU A 57 -0.09 10.73 -19.59
N GLN A 58 -0.63 10.19 -20.71
CA GLN A 58 -1.91 10.63 -21.28
C GLN A 58 -3.12 9.97 -20.65
N GLY A 59 -2.95 8.83 -19.95
CA GLY A 59 -4.05 8.09 -19.32
C GLY A 59 -5.06 7.49 -20.30
N ARG A 60 -4.71 7.39 -21.60
CA ARG A 60 -5.59 6.88 -22.66
C ARG A 60 -4.86 5.94 -23.62
N PRO A 61 -5.57 5.07 -24.35
CA PRO A 61 -4.98 4.21 -25.35
C PRO A 61 -4.24 5.01 -26.43
N VAL A 62 -3.05 4.56 -26.79
CA VAL A 62 -2.22 5.13 -27.87
C VAL A 62 -1.73 4.01 -28.78
N GLY A 63 -1.86 4.19 -30.10
CA GLY A 63 -1.38 3.26 -31.08
C GLY A 63 -0.44 3.92 -32.09
N VAL A 64 0.43 3.11 -32.68
CA VAL A 64 1.27 3.46 -33.83
C VAL A 64 1.10 2.39 -34.91
N THR A 65 0.98 2.81 -36.17
CA THR A 65 0.81 1.92 -37.33
C THR A 65 2.14 1.48 -37.93
N ASP A 66 3.17 2.27 -37.69
CA ASP A 66 4.56 1.95 -38.00
C ASP A 66 5.46 2.53 -36.94
N TYR A 67 5.99 1.66 -36.08
CA TYR A 67 6.79 2.07 -34.93
C TYR A 67 8.08 2.79 -35.34
N ALA A 68 8.76 2.30 -36.37
CA ALA A 68 10.05 2.82 -36.81
C ALA A 68 9.97 4.28 -37.31
N SER A 69 8.85 4.65 -37.94
CA SER A 69 8.64 5.99 -38.51
C SER A 69 7.74 6.89 -37.68
N ALA A 70 7.25 6.41 -36.50
CA ALA A 70 6.25 7.10 -35.71
C ALA A 70 6.82 8.35 -35.02
N ARG A 71 6.51 9.54 -35.52
CA ARG A 71 6.90 10.83 -34.92
C ARG A 71 6.14 11.17 -33.64
N SER A 72 5.14 10.39 -33.29
CA SER A 72 4.27 10.63 -32.16
C SER A 72 4.81 10.07 -30.85
N ILE A 73 5.89 9.34 -30.85
CA ILE A 73 6.56 8.72 -29.69
C ILE A 73 8.05 9.03 -29.74
N THR A 74 8.72 8.87 -28.60
CA THR A 74 10.20 8.88 -28.58
C THR A 74 10.74 7.50 -28.92
N HIS A 75 11.96 7.40 -29.35
CA HIS A 75 12.60 6.20 -29.88
C HIS A 75 13.66 5.59 -28.95
N ASP A 76 13.49 5.81 -27.63
CA ASP A 76 14.43 5.31 -26.61
C ASP A 76 14.50 3.77 -26.55
N TYR A 77 13.47 3.09 -27.04
CA TYR A 77 13.33 1.63 -26.98
C TYR A 77 13.36 0.95 -28.34
N ASP A 78 13.89 1.61 -29.38
CA ASP A 78 13.96 1.09 -30.73
C ASP A 78 14.67 -0.27 -30.81
N ARG A 79 15.83 -0.38 -30.16
CA ARG A 79 16.64 -1.61 -30.25
C ARG A 79 15.86 -2.87 -29.84
N PRO A 80 15.22 -2.95 -28.65
CA PRO A 80 14.44 -4.14 -28.28
C PRO A 80 13.17 -4.32 -29.11
N VAL A 81 12.46 -3.24 -29.48
CA VAL A 81 11.19 -3.31 -30.20
C VAL A 81 11.43 -3.75 -31.67
N LEU A 82 12.39 -3.15 -32.35
CA LEU A 82 12.72 -3.48 -33.75
C LEU A 82 13.38 -4.86 -33.87
N ARG A 83 14.20 -5.26 -32.87
CA ARG A 83 14.78 -6.61 -32.83
C ARG A 83 13.70 -7.69 -32.64
N GLU A 84 12.60 -7.39 -31.94
CA GLU A 84 11.44 -8.27 -31.85
C GLU A 84 10.62 -8.29 -33.14
N GLY A 85 10.89 -7.38 -34.07
CA GLY A 85 10.21 -7.24 -35.36
C GLY A 85 8.82 -6.63 -35.23
N LEU A 86 8.56 -5.85 -34.19
CA LEU A 86 7.26 -5.21 -33.99
C LEU A 86 7.16 -3.95 -34.85
N ALA A 87 6.10 -3.88 -35.66
CA ALA A 87 5.84 -2.76 -36.56
C ALA A 87 4.65 -1.91 -36.06
N SER A 88 3.49 -2.51 -35.84
CA SER A 88 2.33 -1.78 -35.33
C SER A 88 2.02 -2.21 -33.92
N LEU A 89 1.77 -1.25 -33.06
CA LEU A 89 1.50 -1.48 -31.63
C LEU A 89 0.33 -0.63 -31.16
N LEU A 90 -0.47 -1.19 -30.26
CA LEU A 90 -1.45 -0.46 -29.44
C LEU A 90 -1.12 -0.71 -27.98
N ALA A 91 -1.05 0.33 -27.19
CA ALA A 91 -0.90 0.28 -25.76
C ALA A 91 -2.14 0.88 -25.06
N VAL A 92 -2.63 0.17 -24.03
CA VAL A 92 -3.84 0.51 -23.29
C VAL A 92 -3.51 0.56 -21.79
N PRO A 93 -3.76 1.70 -21.11
CA PRO A 93 -3.52 1.81 -19.67
C PRO A 93 -4.63 1.14 -18.87
N VAL A 94 -4.24 0.54 -17.76
CA VAL A 94 -5.15 -0.03 -16.75
C VAL A 94 -5.10 0.87 -15.51
N HIS A 95 -6.16 1.62 -15.29
CA HIS A 95 -6.28 2.54 -14.15
C HIS A 95 -7.13 1.93 -13.04
N ALA A 96 -6.57 1.79 -11.85
CA ALA A 96 -7.30 1.40 -10.64
C ALA A 96 -6.80 2.24 -9.46
N GLY A 97 -7.72 2.67 -8.59
CA GLY A 97 -7.41 3.52 -7.44
C GLY A 97 -6.80 4.87 -7.83
N GLY A 98 -7.29 5.49 -8.92
CA GLY A 98 -6.85 6.82 -9.39
C GLY A 98 -5.46 6.87 -10.03
N ARG A 99 -4.83 5.74 -10.33
CA ARG A 99 -3.48 5.65 -10.92
C ARG A 99 -3.38 4.57 -11.97
N CYS A 100 -2.44 4.73 -12.91
CA CYS A 100 -2.09 3.67 -13.84
C CYS A 100 -1.36 2.54 -13.07
N ARG A 101 -1.91 1.31 -13.11
CA ARG A 101 -1.39 0.12 -12.44
C ARG A 101 -0.64 -0.80 -13.40
N ALA A 102 -1.07 -0.81 -14.65
CA ALA A 102 -0.48 -1.65 -15.69
C ALA A 102 -0.70 -1.03 -17.07
N VAL A 103 0.05 -1.51 -18.05
CA VAL A 103 -0.17 -1.22 -19.48
C VAL A 103 -0.22 -2.54 -20.24
N LEU A 104 -1.27 -2.71 -21.05
CA LEU A 104 -1.44 -3.82 -21.97
C LEU A 104 -1.03 -3.42 -23.38
N TYR A 105 -0.39 -4.33 -24.09
CA TYR A 105 0.03 -4.13 -25.48
C TYR A 105 -0.47 -5.25 -26.37
N GLY A 106 -0.96 -4.86 -27.54
CA GLY A 106 -1.12 -5.75 -28.68
C GLY A 106 -0.25 -5.27 -29.83
N ALA A 107 0.40 -6.19 -30.53
CA ALA A 107 1.31 -5.83 -31.59
C ALA A 107 1.26 -6.81 -32.77
N VAL A 108 1.56 -6.28 -33.94
CA VAL A 108 1.78 -7.05 -35.20
C VAL A 108 3.13 -6.70 -35.80
N ARG A 109 3.66 -7.64 -36.60
CA ARG A 109 4.99 -7.51 -37.23
C ARG A 109 4.97 -6.85 -38.59
N GLN A 110 3.81 -6.43 -39.07
CA GLN A 110 3.65 -5.72 -40.32
C GLN A 110 3.12 -4.31 -40.06
N PRO A 111 3.59 -3.30 -40.77
CA PRO A 111 3.02 -1.96 -40.72
C PRO A 111 1.57 -2.01 -41.24
N ALA A 112 0.62 -1.94 -40.32
CA ALA A 112 -0.81 -1.96 -40.64
C ALA A 112 -1.60 -1.26 -39.53
N ALA A 113 -2.71 -0.63 -39.85
CA ALA A 113 -3.65 -0.16 -38.83
C ALA A 113 -4.21 -1.38 -38.08
N LEU A 114 -4.08 -1.37 -36.76
CA LEU A 114 -4.77 -2.37 -35.92
C LEU A 114 -6.27 -2.13 -36.04
N GLY A 115 -6.99 -3.13 -36.58
CA GLY A 115 -8.44 -3.03 -36.77
C GLY A 115 -9.20 -2.82 -35.44
N ASP A 116 -10.42 -2.31 -35.57
CA ASP A 116 -11.27 -1.96 -34.41
C ASP A 116 -11.49 -3.15 -33.48
N ARG A 117 -11.65 -4.37 -34.02
CA ARG A 117 -11.78 -5.59 -33.21
C ARG A 117 -10.60 -5.82 -32.27
N ILE A 118 -9.36 -5.60 -32.75
CA ILE A 118 -8.15 -5.75 -31.93
C ILE A 118 -8.13 -4.69 -30.85
N ARG A 119 -8.43 -3.45 -31.22
CA ARG A 119 -8.49 -2.32 -30.31
C ARG A 119 -9.52 -2.55 -29.21
N ASP A 120 -10.73 -2.93 -29.59
CA ASP A 120 -11.83 -3.15 -28.67
C ASP A 120 -11.51 -4.28 -27.68
N GLU A 121 -10.87 -5.37 -28.14
CA GLU A 121 -10.51 -6.47 -27.27
C GLU A 121 -9.41 -6.08 -26.26
N ILE A 122 -8.39 -5.32 -26.66
CA ILE A 122 -7.36 -4.86 -25.72
C ILE A 122 -7.96 -3.88 -24.71
N VAL A 123 -8.88 -3.00 -25.11
CA VAL A 123 -9.59 -2.10 -24.22
C VAL A 123 -10.51 -2.88 -23.28
N ALA A 124 -11.23 -3.89 -23.77
CA ALA A 124 -12.08 -4.76 -22.95
C ALA A 124 -11.25 -5.55 -21.93
N ALA A 125 -10.09 -6.08 -22.31
CA ALA A 125 -9.14 -6.72 -21.40
C ALA A 125 -8.66 -5.74 -20.30
N GLY A 126 -8.37 -4.50 -20.68
CA GLY A 126 -8.04 -3.45 -19.71
C GLY A 126 -9.16 -3.20 -18.70
N ARG A 127 -10.41 -3.14 -19.14
CA ARG A 127 -11.58 -2.97 -18.25
C ARG A 127 -11.76 -4.15 -17.30
N ARG A 128 -11.58 -5.40 -17.76
CA ARG A 128 -11.65 -6.60 -16.92
C ARG A 128 -10.60 -6.56 -15.82
N LEU A 129 -9.36 -6.17 -16.16
CA LEU A 129 -8.29 -6.00 -15.17
C LEU A 129 -8.57 -4.88 -14.17
N VAL A 130 -9.15 -3.77 -14.59
CA VAL A 130 -9.58 -2.70 -13.65
C VAL A 130 -10.55 -3.27 -12.62
N HIS A 131 -11.55 -4.02 -13.08
CA HIS A 131 -12.53 -4.64 -12.21
C HIS A 131 -11.90 -5.63 -11.21
N GLU A 132 -11.02 -6.52 -11.68
CA GLU A 132 -10.28 -7.47 -10.85
C GLU A 132 -9.41 -6.76 -9.81
N LEU A 133 -8.66 -5.74 -10.20
CA LEU A 133 -7.80 -4.97 -9.30
C LEU A 133 -8.62 -4.20 -8.26
N THR A 134 -9.77 -3.66 -8.64
CA THR A 134 -10.64 -2.94 -7.70
C THR A 134 -11.22 -3.88 -6.63
N ILE A 135 -11.65 -5.08 -7.03
CA ILE A 135 -12.13 -6.10 -6.08
C ILE A 135 -10.99 -6.51 -5.14
N ARG A 136 -9.80 -6.76 -5.67
CA ARG A 136 -8.64 -7.16 -4.87
C ARG A 136 -8.24 -6.08 -3.86
N ASP A 137 -8.17 -4.83 -4.30
CA ASP A 137 -7.84 -3.70 -3.43
C ASP A 137 -8.89 -3.54 -2.30
N GLU A 138 -10.18 -3.79 -2.59
CA GLU A 138 -11.26 -3.78 -1.58
C GLU A 138 -11.15 -4.93 -0.58
N VAL A 139 -10.85 -6.15 -1.06
CA VAL A 139 -10.64 -7.32 -0.18
C VAL A 139 -9.44 -7.09 0.73
N ASP A 140 -8.31 -6.63 0.18
CA ASP A 140 -7.11 -6.33 0.97
C ASP A 140 -7.37 -5.24 2.02
N HIS A 141 -8.18 -4.22 1.66
CA HIS A 141 -8.60 -3.18 2.59
C HIS A 141 -9.46 -3.74 3.74
N ARG A 142 -10.44 -4.59 3.43
CA ARG A 142 -11.30 -5.22 4.45
C ARG A 142 -10.52 -6.16 5.37
N LEU A 143 -9.59 -6.93 4.83
CA LEU A 143 -8.71 -7.79 5.62
C LEU A 143 -7.86 -6.97 6.58
N ALA A 144 -7.23 -5.90 6.10
CA ALA A 144 -6.44 -5.01 6.94
C ALA A 144 -7.27 -4.35 8.07
N MET A 145 -8.52 -3.98 7.79
CA MET A 145 -9.45 -3.49 8.82
C MET A 145 -9.81 -4.57 9.85
N ALA A 146 -10.10 -5.80 9.39
CA ALA A 146 -10.44 -6.92 10.28
C ALA A 146 -9.26 -7.29 11.20
N GLU A 147 -8.05 -7.35 10.65
CA GLU A 147 -6.83 -7.59 11.44
C GLU A 147 -6.59 -6.49 12.48
N SER A 148 -6.87 -5.23 12.11
CA SER A 148 -6.77 -4.09 13.04
C SER A 148 -7.73 -4.20 14.20
N LEU A 149 -8.99 -4.58 13.93
CA LEU A 149 -10.02 -4.79 14.95
C LEU A 149 -9.68 -5.99 15.85
N ALA A 150 -9.14 -7.06 15.30
CA ALA A 150 -8.70 -8.23 16.04
C ALA A 150 -7.54 -7.89 16.99
N ALA A 151 -6.56 -7.12 16.53
CA ALA A 151 -5.44 -6.66 17.35
C ALA A 151 -5.91 -5.77 18.51
N VAL A 152 -6.89 -4.88 18.30
CA VAL A 152 -7.51 -4.07 19.35
C VAL A 152 -8.20 -4.94 20.40
N ARG A 153 -8.97 -5.94 19.96
CA ARG A 153 -9.69 -6.86 20.86
C ARG A 153 -8.75 -7.73 21.71
N GLN A 154 -7.56 -8.07 21.21
CA GLN A 154 -6.58 -8.84 21.98
C GLN A 154 -5.84 -8.01 23.05
N LEU A 155 -5.71 -6.71 22.85
CA LEU A 155 -5.04 -5.81 23.81
C LEU A 155 -5.89 -5.52 25.06
N GLU A 156 -7.22 -5.50 24.94
CA GLU A 156 -8.13 -5.21 26.07
C GLU A 156 -8.13 -6.29 27.16
N PRO A 157 -8.26 -7.58 26.88
CA PRO A 157 -8.26 -8.62 27.92
C PRO A 157 -6.89 -8.79 28.59
N ALA A 158 -5.79 -8.66 27.86
CA ALA A 158 -4.45 -8.73 28.43
C ALA A 158 -4.18 -7.56 29.39
N HIS A 159 -4.64 -6.35 29.05
CA HIS A 159 -4.53 -5.19 29.91
C HIS A 159 -5.43 -5.31 31.16
N ALA A 160 -6.64 -5.81 31.01
CA ALA A 160 -7.55 -6.07 32.11
C ALA A 160 -6.99 -7.12 33.10
N ALA A 161 -6.40 -8.21 32.59
CA ALA A 161 -5.75 -9.24 33.42
C ALA A 161 -4.55 -8.67 34.20
N THR A 162 -3.72 -7.84 33.56
CA THR A 162 -2.59 -7.19 34.21
C THR A 162 -3.04 -6.22 35.34
N LEU A 163 -4.12 -5.47 35.13
CA LEU A 163 -4.68 -4.59 36.13
C LEU A 163 -5.25 -5.37 37.31
N GLU A 164 -5.88 -6.51 37.05
CA GLU A 164 -6.43 -7.36 38.14
C GLU A 164 -5.32 -8.00 38.95
N GLU A 165 -4.25 -8.45 38.32
CA GLU A 165 -3.04 -8.96 39.01
C GLU A 165 -2.42 -7.87 39.89
N LEU A 166 -2.28 -6.64 39.37
CA LEU A 166 -1.78 -5.49 40.17
C LEU A 166 -2.67 -5.18 41.37
N ARG A 167 -3.99 -5.29 41.24
CA ARG A 167 -4.92 -5.12 42.37
C ARG A 167 -4.78 -6.20 43.40
N SER A 168 -4.62 -7.45 42.97
CA SER A 168 -4.40 -8.60 43.84
C SER A 168 -3.12 -8.42 44.68
N VAL A 169 -1.99 -8.14 44.03
CA VAL A 169 -0.70 -7.89 44.68
C VAL A 169 -0.77 -6.70 45.62
N HIS A 170 -1.45 -5.62 45.24
CA HIS A 170 -1.66 -4.47 46.14
C HIS A 170 -2.43 -4.84 47.41
N SER A 171 -3.51 -5.63 47.27
CA SER A 171 -4.32 -6.08 48.42
C SER A 171 -3.51 -6.98 49.35
N GLU A 172 -2.71 -7.88 48.82
CA GLU A 172 -1.84 -8.78 49.57
C GLU A 172 -0.77 -8.01 50.34
N LEU A 173 -0.09 -7.05 49.71
CA LEU A 173 0.88 -6.18 50.41
C LEU A 173 0.28 -5.39 51.54
N ARG A 174 -0.95 -4.91 51.39
CA ARG A 174 -1.67 -4.20 52.49
C ARG A 174 -2.05 -5.12 53.64
N ALA A 175 -2.46 -6.35 53.35
CA ALA A 175 -2.76 -7.35 54.37
C ALA A 175 -1.50 -7.72 55.17
N ILE A 176 -0.39 -7.96 54.50
CA ILE A 176 0.92 -8.23 55.12
C ILE A 176 1.32 -7.05 56.01
N ALA A 177 1.26 -5.81 55.51
CA ALA A 177 1.60 -4.63 56.28
C ALA A 177 0.72 -4.47 57.53
N GLY A 178 -0.57 -4.80 57.42
CA GLY A 178 -1.51 -4.75 58.55
C GLY A 178 -1.24 -5.77 59.66
N ALA A 179 -0.60 -6.88 59.34
CA ALA A 179 -0.24 -7.96 60.26
C ALA A 179 1.12 -7.76 60.95
N MET A 180 1.89 -6.74 60.58
CA MET A 180 3.26 -6.52 61.08
C MET A 180 3.30 -5.60 62.29
N SER A 181 4.17 -5.95 63.25
CA SER A 181 4.40 -5.16 64.46
C SER A 181 5.53 -4.12 64.29
N ASP A 182 6.40 -4.27 63.26
CA ASP A 182 7.47 -3.32 62.97
C ASP A 182 6.95 -2.13 62.17
N SER A 183 6.85 -0.97 62.83
CA SER A 183 6.33 0.24 62.23
C SER A 183 7.16 0.84 61.10
N ALA A 184 8.47 0.56 61.05
CA ALA A 184 9.36 1.03 59.99
C ALA A 184 9.16 0.20 58.70
N LEU A 185 9.10 -1.11 58.83
CA LEU A 185 8.88 -2.04 57.73
C LEU A 185 7.46 -1.93 57.18
N GLN A 186 6.47 -1.78 58.07
CA GLN A 186 5.07 -1.53 57.73
C GLN A 186 4.93 -0.31 56.80
N ARG A 187 5.54 0.83 57.16
CA ARG A 187 5.52 2.06 56.33
C ARG A 187 6.15 1.84 54.92
N ARG A 188 7.26 1.07 54.87
CA ARG A 188 7.92 0.75 53.61
C ARG A 188 7.03 -0.08 52.69
N ILE A 189 6.29 -1.05 53.22
CA ILE A 189 5.38 -1.90 52.45
C ILE A 189 4.17 -1.08 51.99
N TYR A 190 3.59 -0.21 52.81
CA TYR A 190 2.52 0.69 52.37
C TYR A 190 2.97 1.62 51.25
N ALA A 191 4.18 2.17 51.34
CA ALA A 191 4.73 3.02 50.29
C ALA A 191 4.96 2.22 48.95
N ALA A 192 5.40 0.95 49.04
CA ALA A 192 5.53 0.08 47.89
C ALA A 192 4.16 -0.25 47.26
N ALA A 193 3.14 -0.56 48.09
CA ALA A 193 1.78 -0.80 47.60
C ALA A 193 1.19 0.43 46.91
N GLN A 194 1.38 1.65 47.48
CA GLN A 194 0.94 2.87 46.80
C GLN A 194 1.63 3.12 45.47
N ARG A 195 2.90 2.79 45.33
CA ARG A 195 3.63 2.88 44.04
C ARG A 195 3.07 1.93 43.02
N LEU A 196 2.63 0.73 43.39
CA LEU A 196 1.96 -0.22 42.49
C LEU A 196 0.63 0.34 41.93
N VAL A 197 -0.17 1.00 42.75
CA VAL A 197 -1.39 1.67 42.29
C VAL A 197 -1.05 2.77 41.28
N ALA A 198 -0.05 3.59 41.60
CA ALA A 198 0.40 4.65 40.67
C ALA A 198 0.91 4.10 39.34
N VAL A 199 1.54 2.92 39.30
CA VAL A 199 1.93 2.23 38.08
C VAL A 199 0.70 1.69 37.34
N GLY A 200 -0.28 1.12 38.04
CA GLY A 200 -1.53 0.63 37.44
C GLY A 200 -2.43 1.76 36.92
N GLU A 201 -2.45 2.90 37.61
CA GLU A 201 -3.15 4.12 37.16
C GLU A 201 -2.37 4.89 36.10
N SER A 202 -1.06 4.70 36.00
CA SER A 202 -0.16 5.23 34.96
C SER A 202 -0.14 4.33 33.75
N GLY A 203 -1.21 3.57 33.47
CA GLY A 203 -1.37 2.90 32.20
C GLY A 203 -1.04 3.89 31.05
N PRO A 204 -0.63 3.44 29.88
CA PRO A 204 -0.02 4.25 28.82
C PRO A 204 -0.87 5.44 28.30
N GLY A 205 -1.88 5.85 29.03
CA GLY A 205 -2.81 6.95 28.71
C GLY A 205 -2.76 8.20 29.59
N LYS A 206 -2.14 8.19 30.77
CA LYS A 206 -2.27 9.34 31.67
C LYS A 206 -1.02 10.18 31.95
N ASN A 207 0.18 9.78 31.55
CA ASN A 207 1.38 10.58 31.83
C ASN A 207 2.46 10.58 30.75
N SER A 208 2.16 10.16 29.54
CA SER A 208 3.04 10.36 28.41
C SER A 208 2.74 11.74 27.82
N LYS A 209 3.63 12.71 28.07
CA LYS A 209 3.72 13.96 27.30
C LYS A 209 4.16 13.67 25.86
N VAL A 210 3.61 12.63 25.24
CA VAL A 210 3.87 12.32 23.84
C VAL A 210 3.24 13.43 23.02
N ARG A 211 4.09 14.29 22.45
CA ARG A 211 3.65 15.30 21.50
C ARG A 211 3.93 14.80 20.10
N LEU A 212 2.88 14.51 19.37
CA LEU A 212 2.96 14.34 17.93
C LEU A 212 3.02 15.72 17.28
N SER A 213 3.79 15.84 16.20
CA SER A 213 3.73 17.03 15.34
C SER A 213 2.40 17.05 14.59
N THR A 214 1.98 18.21 14.11
CA THR A 214 0.77 18.36 13.29
C THR A 214 0.75 17.37 12.12
N ARG A 215 1.88 17.19 11.44
CA ARG A 215 2.00 16.25 10.31
C ARG A 215 1.93 14.79 10.71
N GLU A 216 2.47 14.41 11.86
CA GLU A 216 2.33 13.06 12.40
C GLU A 216 0.87 12.78 12.80
N THR A 217 0.19 13.77 13.37
CA THR A 217 -1.24 13.67 13.72
C THR A 217 -2.10 13.53 12.47
N ASP A 218 -1.87 14.37 11.44
CA ASP A 218 -2.59 14.32 10.17
C ASP A 218 -2.44 12.94 9.50
N VAL A 219 -1.21 12.41 9.44
CA VAL A 219 -0.93 11.09 8.86
C VAL A 219 -1.64 9.99 9.66
N LEU A 220 -1.53 9.99 11.00
CA LEU A 220 -2.18 9.00 11.86
C LEU A 220 -3.71 9.07 11.78
N ALA A 221 -4.30 10.25 11.67
CA ALA A 221 -5.74 10.41 11.50
C ALA A 221 -6.23 9.77 10.19
N GLN A 222 -5.48 9.92 9.10
CA GLN A 222 -5.82 9.24 7.84
C GLN A 222 -5.62 7.72 7.92
N VAL A 223 -4.58 7.26 8.62
CA VAL A 223 -4.36 5.84 8.90
C VAL A 223 -5.49 5.26 9.74
N ALA A 224 -6.02 6.01 10.71
CA ALA A 224 -7.16 5.62 11.54
C ALA A 224 -8.47 5.46 10.74
N LEU A 225 -8.58 6.11 9.58
CA LEU A 225 -9.66 5.94 8.60
C LEU A 225 -9.42 4.75 7.65
N GLY A 226 -8.36 3.96 7.86
CA GLY A 226 -8.03 2.81 7.03
C GLY A 226 -7.24 3.14 5.76
N CYS A 227 -6.80 4.38 5.55
CA CYS A 227 -6.08 4.78 4.35
C CYS A 227 -4.71 4.08 4.24
N THR A 228 -4.36 3.63 3.03
CA THR A 228 -3.00 3.19 2.67
C THR A 228 -2.04 4.39 2.61
N ASN A 229 -0.74 4.14 2.70
CA ASN A 229 0.26 5.23 2.59
C ASN A 229 0.15 6.01 1.26
N ALA A 230 -0.34 5.38 0.20
CA ALA A 230 -0.58 6.03 -1.08
C ALA A 230 -1.77 7.00 -1.03
N GLU A 231 -2.86 6.58 -0.40
CA GLU A 231 -4.06 7.41 -0.23
C GLU A 231 -3.79 8.57 0.72
N VAL A 232 -3.05 8.32 1.81
CA VAL A 232 -2.58 9.37 2.73
C VAL A 232 -1.71 10.38 1.99
N ALA A 233 -0.77 9.91 1.16
CA ALA A 233 0.10 10.77 0.35
C ALA A 233 -0.71 11.67 -0.58
N ASN A 234 -1.70 11.11 -1.28
CA ASN A 234 -2.57 11.88 -2.16
C ASN A 234 -3.42 12.91 -1.40
N ARG A 235 -4.03 12.51 -0.26
CA ARG A 235 -4.92 13.40 0.53
C ARG A 235 -4.19 14.55 1.19
N LEU A 236 -2.94 14.30 1.63
CA LEU A 236 -2.13 15.29 2.33
C LEU A 236 -1.14 16.02 1.42
N SER A 237 -1.15 15.74 0.11
CA SER A 237 -0.20 16.27 -0.88
C SER A 237 1.26 16.03 -0.49
N LEU A 238 1.57 14.80 -0.06
CA LEU A 238 2.89 14.34 0.36
C LEU A 238 3.41 13.22 -0.56
N SER A 239 4.72 12.93 -0.49
CA SER A 239 5.27 11.71 -1.08
C SER A 239 4.98 10.50 -0.17
N ARG A 240 4.95 9.28 -0.74
CA ARG A 240 4.76 8.04 0.03
C ARG A 240 5.90 7.83 1.04
N GLU A 241 7.11 8.20 0.66
CA GLU A 241 8.29 8.13 1.49
C GLU A 241 8.14 9.06 2.71
N THR A 242 7.61 10.27 2.48
CA THR A 242 7.32 11.24 3.54
C THR A 242 6.24 10.72 4.50
N VAL A 243 5.16 10.14 3.98
CA VAL A 243 4.12 9.50 4.81
C VAL A 243 4.72 8.37 5.65
N LYS A 244 5.55 7.50 5.05
CA LYS A 244 6.23 6.42 5.76
C LYS A 244 7.12 6.96 6.89
N ALA A 245 7.87 8.03 6.62
CA ALA A 245 8.74 8.66 7.63
C ALA A 245 7.95 9.23 8.81
N TYR A 246 6.85 9.97 8.54
CA TYR A 246 5.99 10.50 9.61
C TYR A 246 5.32 9.38 10.41
N LEU A 247 4.85 8.31 9.75
CA LEU A 247 4.25 7.18 10.42
C LEU A 247 5.25 6.46 11.32
N GLN A 248 6.46 6.20 10.85
CA GLN A 248 7.54 5.61 11.67
C GLN A 248 7.91 6.49 12.86
N SER A 249 7.99 7.80 12.67
CA SER A 249 8.26 8.75 13.75
C SER A 249 7.14 8.75 14.81
N ALA A 250 5.88 8.75 14.37
CA ALA A 250 4.73 8.65 15.26
C ALA A 250 4.72 7.32 16.04
N MET A 251 4.97 6.19 15.36
CA MET A 251 5.07 4.86 15.98
C MET A 251 6.14 4.84 17.08
N ARG A 252 7.32 5.37 16.80
CA ARG A 252 8.42 5.45 17.79
C ARG A 252 8.03 6.30 18.99
N LYS A 253 7.39 7.47 18.78
CA LYS A 253 6.94 8.36 19.86
C LYS A 253 5.85 7.73 20.72
N LEU A 254 4.97 6.95 20.10
CA LEU A 254 3.89 6.21 20.76
C LEU A 254 4.34 4.85 21.30
N ASP A 255 5.61 4.47 21.10
CA ASP A 255 6.16 3.15 21.45
C ASP A 255 5.33 2.00 20.86
N ALA A 256 4.90 2.14 19.62
CA ALA A 256 4.03 1.21 18.92
C ALA A 256 4.85 0.36 17.91
N GLY A 257 4.66 -0.95 17.94
CA GLY A 257 5.31 -1.89 17.01
C GLY A 257 4.64 -1.94 15.63
N THR A 258 3.37 -1.56 15.56
CA THR A 258 2.59 -1.57 14.31
C THR A 258 1.87 -0.25 14.10
N ARG A 259 1.52 0.04 12.82
CA ARG A 259 0.73 1.23 12.47
C ARG A 259 -0.63 1.28 13.16
N TYR A 260 -1.23 0.12 13.37
CA TYR A 260 -2.54 -0.02 14.03
C TYR A 260 -2.44 0.19 15.53
N GLU A 261 -1.40 -0.35 16.15
CA GLU A 261 -1.11 -0.08 17.55
C GLU A 261 -0.86 1.41 17.80
N ALA A 262 -0.17 2.09 16.87
CA ALA A 262 0.01 3.53 16.94
C ALA A 262 -1.33 4.29 16.93
N VAL A 263 -2.29 3.90 16.08
CA VAL A 263 -3.64 4.46 16.05
C VAL A 263 -4.36 4.23 17.39
N VAL A 264 -4.31 3.02 17.92
CA VAL A 264 -4.96 2.68 19.21
C VAL A 264 -4.38 3.51 20.33
N ARG A 265 -3.04 3.59 20.43
CA ARG A 265 -2.37 4.38 21.47
C ARG A 265 -2.62 5.88 21.31
N ALA A 266 -2.66 6.39 20.07
CA ALA A 266 -2.98 7.79 19.80
C ALA A 266 -4.42 8.14 20.20
N ARG A 267 -5.41 7.26 19.92
CA ARG A 267 -6.79 7.42 20.36
C ARG A 267 -6.91 7.39 21.89
N LYS A 268 -6.27 6.43 22.56
CA LYS A 268 -6.23 6.36 24.04
C LYS A 268 -5.60 7.61 24.66
N ALA A 269 -4.62 8.22 23.98
CA ALA A 269 -3.98 9.46 24.41
C ALA A 269 -4.75 10.74 23.97
N MET A 270 -5.92 10.60 23.31
CA MET A 270 -6.72 11.69 22.73
C MET A 270 -5.93 12.60 21.76
N LEU A 271 -4.95 12.04 21.06
CA LEU A 271 -4.15 12.76 20.07
C LEU A 271 -4.78 12.74 18.67
N ILE A 272 -5.67 11.79 18.41
CA ILE A 272 -6.51 11.69 17.20
C ILE A 272 -7.92 11.25 17.58
N PRO A 273 -8.93 11.59 16.77
CA PRO A 273 -10.32 11.20 17.01
C PRO A 273 -10.56 9.69 16.84
#